data_9e2a4d6e80aa77a679d5eb879cca8a92
#
_entry.id   9e2a4d6e80aa77a679d5eb879cca8a92
#
_cell.length_a   1.000
_cell.length_b   1.000
_cell.length_c   1.000
_cell.angle_alpha   90.00
_cell.angle_beta   90.00
_cell.angle_gamma   90.00
#
_symmetry.space_group_name_H-M   'P 1'
#
loop_
_entity.id
_entity.type
_entity.pdbx_description
1 polymer ?
#
loop_
_entity_poly.entity_id
_entity_poly.type
_entity_poly.pdbx_seq_one_letter_code
_entity_poly.pdbx_strand_id
1 'polypeptide(L)'
;MDRCVNAGISGALLSLFINVFSPVYLYFIPSFVAAVVFIYVSRLRTTREGLVTSLMTFVLGDGIFNTLNNAIYYLTTSEPYVFSVDIVVVVSPILSAFFAVLAGYIGARLVGRVRPTQEMPQPPMPPQPIPPV
;
A
#
# COMPACT_ATOMS: atom_id res chain seq x y z
N MET A 1 -2.38 8.41 11.83
CA MET A 1 -1.10 8.33 11.07
C MET A 1 -0.38 7.01 11.28
N ASP A 2 -0.26 6.53 12.51
CA ASP A 2 0.50 5.30 12.84
C ASP A 2 -0.01 4.04 12.14
N ARG A 3 -1.32 3.93 11.96
CA ARG A 3 -1.93 2.79 11.24
C ARG A 3 -1.50 2.72 9.77
N CYS A 4 -1.43 3.85 9.10
CA CYS A 4 -1.01 3.93 7.69
C CYS A 4 0.46 3.57 7.54
N VAL A 5 1.30 4.04 8.44
CA VAL A 5 2.73 3.75 8.46
C VAL A 5 2.97 2.27 8.71
N ASN A 6 2.35 1.71 9.73
CA ASN A 6 2.47 0.29 10.05
C ASN A 6 1.95 -0.60 8.91
N ALA A 7 0.81 -0.24 8.32
CA ALA A 7 0.27 -0.94 7.16
C ALA A 7 1.20 -0.84 5.95
N GLY A 8 1.80 0.32 5.71
CA GLY A 8 2.75 0.55 4.63
C GLY A 8 4.03 -0.27 4.78
N ILE A 9 4.60 -0.30 5.99
CA ILE A 9 5.80 -1.11 6.30
C ILE A 9 5.49 -2.60 6.17
N SER A 10 4.37 -3.05 6.72
CA SER A 10 3.95 -4.46 6.61
C SER A 10 3.68 -4.85 5.16
N GLY A 11 3.07 -3.97 4.38
CA GLY A 11 2.88 -4.16 2.94
C GLY A 11 4.19 -4.28 2.18
N ALA A 12 5.18 -3.44 2.52
CA ALA A 12 6.51 -3.50 1.92
C ALA A 12 7.24 -4.82 2.24
N LEU A 13 7.14 -5.30 3.48
CA LEU A 13 7.70 -6.60 3.87
C LEU A 13 7.02 -7.76 3.16
N LEU A 14 5.70 -7.73 3.02
CA LEU A 14 4.98 -8.74 2.25
C LEU A 14 5.35 -8.70 0.77
N SER A 15 5.49 -7.53 0.19
CA SER A 15 5.95 -7.36 -1.20
C SER A 15 7.33 -7.95 -1.41
N LEU A 16 8.26 -7.68 -0.49
CA LEU A 16 9.60 -8.27 -0.52
C LEU A 16 9.54 -9.79 -0.43
N PHE A 17 8.74 -10.32 0.48
CA PHE A 17 8.55 -11.78 0.63
C PHE A 17 8.03 -12.42 -0.66
N ILE A 18 7.01 -11.84 -1.27
CA ILE A 18 6.47 -12.33 -2.54
C ILE A 18 7.52 -12.26 -3.65
N ASN A 19 8.31 -11.19 -3.73
CA ASN A 19 9.37 -11.04 -4.72
C ASN A 19 10.47 -12.09 -4.57
N VAL A 20 10.84 -12.46 -3.34
CA VAL A 20 11.87 -13.47 -3.08
C VAL A 20 11.40 -14.87 -3.50
N PHE A 21 10.14 -15.21 -3.26
CA PHE A 21 9.59 -16.54 -3.55
C PHE A 21 8.97 -16.69 -4.94
N SER A 22 8.67 -15.59 -5.61
CA SER A 22 8.09 -15.59 -6.95
C SER A 22 9.06 -14.98 -7.95
N PRO A 23 9.67 -15.77 -8.83
CA PRO A 23 10.57 -15.26 -9.87
C PRO A 23 9.81 -14.56 -11.01
N VAL A 24 8.63 -14.07 -10.75
CA VAL A 24 7.80 -13.40 -11.75
C VAL A 24 8.34 -11.99 -11.94
N TYR A 25 8.80 -11.69 -13.14
CA TYR A 25 9.30 -10.39 -13.58
C TYR A 25 8.25 -9.26 -13.61
N LEU A 26 7.21 -9.39 -12.81
CA LEU A 26 6.13 -8.43 -12.71
C LEU A 26 6.36 -7.51 -11.52
N TYR A 27 7.26 -6.55 -11.70
CA TYR A 27 7.76 -5.62 -10.68
C TYR A 27 6.70 -4.92 -9.82
N PHE A 28 5.49 -4.73 -10.35
CA PHE A 28 4.45 -3.95 -9.67
C PHE A 28 3.38 -4.80 -8.98
N ILE A 29 3.18 -6.03 -9.41
CA ILE A 29 2.08 -6.87 -8.90
C ILE A 29 2.26 -7.22 -7.43
N PRO A 30 3.44 -7.62 -6.92
CA PRO A 30 3.61 -7.90 -5.51
C PRO A 30 3.29 -6.71 -4.62
N SER A 31 3.79 -5.52 -4.97
CA SER A 31 3.52 -4.29 -4.21
C SER A 31 2.06 -3.86 -4.31
N PHE A 32 1.43 -4.03 -5.46
CA PHE A 32 0.02 -3.74 -5.66
C PHE A 32 -0.86 -4.63 -4.77
N VAL A 33 -0.65 -5.93 -4.82
CA VAL A 33 -1.39 -6.91 -4.00
C VAL A 33 -1.16 -6.66 -2.52
N ALA A 34 0.08 -6.46 -2.11
CA ALA A 34 0.44 -6.19 -0.72
C ALA A 34 -0.23 -4.91 -0.20
N ALA A 35 -0.21 -3.83 -0.98
CA ALA A 35 -0.86 -2.57 -0.63
C ALA A 35 -2.36 -2.75 -0.44
N VAL A 36 -3.05 -3.38 -1.37
CA VAL A 36 -4.50 -3.63 -1.29
C VAL A 36 -4.84 -4.50 -0.08
N VAL A 37 -4.08 -5.58 0.16
CA VAL A 37 -4.30 -6.47 1.30
C VAL A 37 -4.16 -5.73 2.63
N PHE A 38 -3.09 -4.95 2.81
CA PHE A 38 -2.87 -4.24 4.07
C PHE A 38 -3.81 -3.05 4.27
N ILE A 39 -4.25 -2.38 3.23
CA ILE A 39 -5.33 -1.38 3.32
C ILE A 39 -6.61 -2.05 3.81
N TYR A 40 -6.93 -3.22 3.27
CA TYR A 40 -8.12 -3.97 3.65
C TYR A 40 -8.05 -4.47 5.10
N VAL A 41 -6.94 -5.11 5.48
CA VAL A 41 -6.73 -5.66 6.84
C VAL A 41 -6.71 -4.55 7.89
N SER A 42 -6.06 -3.42 7.59
CA SER A 42 -5.98 -2.27 8.50
C SER A 42 -7.24 -1.41 8.54
N ARG A 43 -8.24 -1.76 7.74
CA ARG A 43 -9.54 -1.07 7.68
C ARG A 43 -9.43 0.43 7.38
N LEU A 44 -8.52 0.81 6.52
CA LEU A 44 -8.32 2.18 6.09
C LEU A 44 -9.44 2.56 5.10
N ARG A 45 -10.32 3.45 5.50
CA ARG A 45 -11.53 3.79 4.72
C ARG A 45 -11.39 5.03 3.87
N THR A 46 -10.52 5.93 4.28
CA THR A 46 -10.33 7.19 3.55
C THR A 46 -9.35 6.98 2.39
N THR A 47 -9.64 7.62 1.28
CA THR A 47 -8.76 7.59 0.10
C THR A 47 -7.36 8.10 0.45
N ARG A 48 -7.26 9.12 1.31
CA ARG A 48 -5.99 9.67 1.76
C ARG A 48 -5.15 8.62 2.51
N GLU A 49 -5.73 7.91 3.44
CA GLU A 49 -5.04 6.84 4.18
C GLU A 49 -4.59 5.70 3.26
N GLY A 50 -5.46 5.30 2.34
CA GLY A 50 -5.14 4.30 1.32
C GLY A 50 -3.97 4.73 0.43
N LEU A 51 -3.97 5.98 -0.02
CA LEU A 51 -2.89 6.53 -0.84
C LEU A 51 -1.55 6.58 -0.08
N VAL A 52 -1.57 7.06 1.16
CA VAL A 52 -0.35 7.12 2.01
C VAL A 52 0.22 5.72 2.23
N THR A 53 -0.62 4.77 2.59
CA THR A 53 -0.22 3.37 2.81
C THR A 53 0.35 2.75 1.54
N SER A 54 -0.31 2.94 0.42
CA SER A 54 0.13 2.41 -0.87
C SER A 54 1.44 3.03 -1.33
N LEU A 55 1.59 4.35 -1.23
CA LEU A 55 2.84 5.04 -1.55
C LEU A 55 3.99 4.54 -0.68
N MET A 56 3.78 4.36 0.63
CA MET A 56 4.80 3.80 1.51
C MET A 56 5.17 2.37 1.13
N THR A 57 4.18 1.54 0.80
CA THR A 57 4.42 0.15 0.36
C THR A 57 5.28 0.11 -0.90
N PHE A 58 5.00 0.94 -1.89
CA PHE A 58 5.75 1.00 -3.13
C PHE A 58 7.14 1.61 -2.94
N VAL A 59 7.27 2.70 -2.19
CA VAL A 59 8.57 3.34 -1.95
C VAL A 59 9.50 2.42 -1.17
N LEU A 60 9.03 1.80 -0.11
CA LEU A 60 9.83 0.87 0.70
C LEU A 60 10.03 -0.48 0.00
N GLY A 61 8.97 -1.05 -0.59
CA GLY A 61 9.03 -2.36 -1.25
C GLY A 61 9.83 -2.32 -2.54
N ASP A 62 9.40 -1.52 -3.51
CA ASP A 62 10.06 -1.46 -4.81
C ASP A 62 11.29 -0.55 -4.81
N GLY A 63 11.23 0.57 -4.11
CA GLY A 63 12.33 1.53 -4.10
C GLY A 63 13.53 1.04 -3.27
N ILE A 64 13.33 0.77 -2.01
CA ILE A 64 14.44 0.46 -1.09
C ILE A 64 14.77 -1.03 -1.08
N PHE A 65 13.80 -1.89 -0.77
CA PHE A 65 14.08 -3.31 -0.59
C PHE A 65 14.45 -4.03 -1.88
N ASN A 66 13.80 -3.70 -3.00
CA ASN A 66 14.14 -4.28 -4.28
C ASN A 66 15.52 -3.82 -4.77
N THR A 67 15.85 -2.55 -4.56
CA THR A 67 17.18 -2.01 -4.87
C THR A 67 18.27 -2.68 -4.04
N LEU A 68 18.06 -2.86 -2.74
CA LEU A 68 18.99 -3.57 -1.87
C LEU A 68 19.16 -5.03 -2.27
N ASN A 69 18.05 -5.71 -2.59
CA ASN A 69 18.10 -7.10 -3.04
C ASN A 69 18.90 -7.25 -4.33
N ASN A 70 18.69 -6.36 -5.29
CA ASN A 70 19.47 -6.33 -6.52
C ASN A 70 20.95 -6.03 -6.27
N ALA A 71 21.26 -5.08 -5.38
CA ALA A 71 22.65 -4.77 -5.02
C ALA A 71 23.35 -5.97 -4.39
N ILE A 72 22.69 -6.68 -3.47
CA ILE A 72 23.23 -7.90 -2.85
C ILE A 72 23.44 -8.99 -3.91
N TYR A 73 22.51 -9.16 -4.82
CA TYR A 73 22.64 -10.12 -5.91
C TYR A 73 23.86 -9.83 -6.78
N TYR A 74 24.07 -8.59 -7.20
CA TYR A 74 25.25 -8.20 -7.98
C TYR A 74 26.56 -8.39 -7.23
N LEU A 75 26.59 -8.09 -5.94
CA LEU A 75 27.78 -8.29 -5.10
C LEU A 75 28.13 -9.76 -4.91
N THR A 76 27.15 -10.64 -4.87
CA THR A 76 27.36 -12.10 -4.66
C THR A 76 27.68 -12.84 -5.96
N THR A 77 27.18 -12.39 -7.11
CA THR A 77 27.38 -13.06 -8.41
C THR A 77 28.61 -12.59 -9.16
N SER A 78 29.28 -11.52 -8.68
CA SER A 78 30.48 -10.92 -9.32
C SER A 78 30.28 -10.50 -10.80
N GLU A 79 29.04 -10.38 -11.23
CA GLU A 79 28.75 -9.84 -12.56
C GLU A 79 28.97 -8.31 -12.58
N PRO A 80 29.59 -7.77 -13.65
CA PRO A 80 29.76 -6.32 -13.75
C PRO A 80 28.38 -5.65 -13.80
N TYR A 81 28.13 -4.79 -12.82
CA TYR A 81 26.93 -3.95 -12.82
C TYR A 81 27.05 -2.93 -13.95
N VAL A 82 26.43 -3.23 -15.09
CA VAL A 82 26.26 -2.25 -16.16
C VAL A 82 25.02 -1.42 -15.82
N PHE A 83 25.26 -0.23 -15.27
CA PHE A 83 24.21 0.75 -15.09
C PHE A 83 23.82 1.31 -16.47
N SER A 84 22.98 0.56 -17.18
CA SER A 84 22.36 1.10 -18.40
C SER A 84 21.21 1.98 -17.98
N VAL A 85 21.30 3.27 -18.32
CA VAL A 85 20.16 4.21 -18.19
C VAL A 85 19.19 3.90 -19.31
N ASP A 86 18.54 2.76 -19.20
CA ASP A 86 17.50 2.36 -20.14
C ASP A 86 16.20 3.13 -19.82
N ILE A 87 15.37 3.29 -20.84
CA ILE A 87 14.00 3.85 -20.72
C ILE A 87 13.24 3.21 -19.55
N VAL A 88 13.50 1.94 -19.26
CA VAL A 88 12.92 1.19 -18.15
C VAL A 88 13.20 1.86 -16.80
N VAL A 89 14.41 2.37 -16.57
CA VAL A 89 14.80 3.03 -15.31
C VAL A 89 14.02 4.34 -15.10
N VAL A 90 13.71 5.04 -16.19
CA VAL A 90 12.95 6.31 -16.13
C VAL A 90 11.45 6.06 -16.04
N VAL A 91 10.95 5.09 -16.79
CA VAL A 91 9.52 4.79 -16.88
C VAL A 91 9.03 4.01 -15.65
N SER A 92 9.88 3.17 -15.07
CA SER A 92 9.53 2.33 -13.91
C SER A 92 9.01 3.13 -12.70
N PRO A 93 9.65 4.22 -12.23
CA PRO A 93 9.13 5.02 -11.12
C PRO A 93 7.78 5.66 -11.42
N ILE A 94 7.55 6.08 -12.66
CA ILE A 94 6.28 6.70 -13.09
C ILE A 94 5.16 5.66 -13.06
N LEU A 95 5.40 4.47 -13.59
CA LEU A 95 4.46 3.36 -13.54
C LEU A 95 4.19 2.90 -12.10
N SER A 96 5.23 2.82 -11.26
CA SER A 96 5.08 2.51 -9.84
C SER A 96 4.20 3.53 -9.13
N ALA A 97 4.40 4.81 -9.37
CA ALA A 97 3.57 5.87 -8.79
C ALA A 97 2.10 5.76 -9.25
N PHE A 98 1.88 5.49 -10.54
CA PHE A 98 0.54 5.29 -11.08
C PHE A 98 -0.16 4.09 -10.41
N PHE A 99 0.51 2.95 -10.34
CA PHE A 99 -0.05 1.76 -9.69
C PHE A 99 -0.23 1.93 -8.19
N ALA A 100 0.64 2.70 -7.52
CA ALA A 100 0.48 3.02 -6.11
C ALA A 100 -0.80 3.84 -5.85
N VAL A 101 -1.06 4.85 -6.67
CA VAL A 101 -2.30 5.65 -6.59
C VAL A 101 -3.52 4.77 -6.84
N LEU A 102 -3.47 3.93 -7.86
CA LEU A 102 -4.55 3.02 -8.21
C LEU A 102 -4.83 2.01 -7.10
N ALA A 103 -3.79 1.40 -6.51
CA ALA A 103 -3.92 0.47 -5.40
C ALA A 103 -4.52 1.12 -4.16
N GLY A 104 -4.08 2.33 -3.82
CA GLY A 104 -4.61 3.10 -2.71
C GLY A 104 -6.10 3.44 -2.87
N TYR A 105 -6.49 3.85 -4.07
CA TYR A 105 -7.88 4.14 -4.39
C TYR A 105 -8.77 2.88 -4.35
N ILE A 106 -8.37 1.82 -5.02
CA ILE A 106 -9.11 0.56 -5.05
C ILE A 106 -9.22 -0.05 -3.65
N GLY A 107 -8.12 -0.09 -2.89
CA GLY A 107 -8.10 -0.63 -1.53
C GLY A 107 -9.07 0.11 -0.62
N ALA A 108 -9.06 1.43 -0.61
CA ALA A 108 -9.98 2.24 0.19
C ALA A 108 -11.45 2.04 -0.22
N ARG A 109 -11.72 1.92 -1.52
CA ARG A 109 -13.07 1.64 -2.04
C ARG A 109 -13.58 0.26 -1.64
N LEU A 110 -12.74 -0.76 -1.68
CA LEU A 110 -13.11 -2.11 -1.26
C LEU A 110 -13.47 -2.16 0.22
N VAL A 111 -12.71 -1.50 1.08
CA VAL A 111 -13.02 -1.40 2.51
C VAL A 111 -14.37 -0.72 2.74
N GLY A 112 -14.66 0.35 2.03
CA GLY A 112 -15.94 1.08 2.14
C GLY A 112 -17.14 0.27 1.68
N ARG A 113 -16.99 -0.62 0.71
CA ARG A 113 -18.08 -1.46 0.18
C ARG A 113 -18.38 -2.68 1.04
N VAL A 114 -17.34 -3.35 1.55
CA VAL A 114 -17.49 -4.61 2.28
C VAL A 114 -17.96 -4.37 3.72
N ARG A 115 -17.68 -3.20 4.26
CA ARG A 115 -18.05 -2.84 5.64
C ARG A 115 -18.75 -1.49 5.62
N PRO A 116 -20.06 -1.45 5.27
CA PRO A 116 -20.83 -0.23 5.41
C PRO A 116 -20.71 0.23 6.86
N THR A 117 -20.61 1.54 7.03
CA THR A 117 -20.60 2.16 8.35
C THR A 117 -21.84 1.67 9.10
N GLN A 118 -21.67 0.84 10.11
CA GLN A 118 -22.73 0.65 11.08
C GLN A 118 -22.89 2.03 11.73
N GLU A 119 -23.93 2.75 11.33
CA GLU A 119 -24.37 3.90 12.09
C GLU A 119 -24.57 3.38 13.52
N MET A 120 -23.73 3.86 14.44
CA MET A 120 -23.98 3.60 15.84
C MET A 120 -25.40 4.11 16.11
N PRO A 121 -26.29 3.27 16.71
CA PRO A 121 -27.59 3.74 17.08
C PRO A 121 -27.40 5.00 17.92
N GLN A 122 -28.02 6.09 17.47
CA GLN A 122 -27.93 7.35 18.20
C GLN A 122 -28.39 7.09 19.63
N PRO A 123 -27.65 7.55 20.65
CA PRO A 123 -28.11 7.44 22.00
C PRO A 123 -29.50 8.06 22.07
N PRO A 124 -30.45 7.44 22.83
CA PRO A 124 -31.80 7.99 22.94
C PRO A 124 -31.72 9.46 23.34
N MET A 125 -32.41 10.31 22.58
CA MET A 125 -32.45 11.73 22.89
C MET A 125 -32.95 11.90 24.34
N PRO A 126 -32.30 12.74 25.15
CA PRO A 126 -32.84 13.06 26.48
C PRO A 126 -34.27 13.56 26.33
N PRO A 127 -35.17 13.18 27.21
CA PRO A 127 -36.54 13.61 27.14
C PRO A 127 -36.62 15.15 27.14
N GLN A 128 -37.30 15.69 26.12
CA GLN A 128 -37.45 17.13 26.03
C GLN A 128 -38.20 17.62 27.30
N PRO A 129 -37.76 18.75 27.89
CA PRO A 129 -38.47 19.32 29.03
C PRO A 129 -39.90 19.64 28.62
N ILE A 130 -40.86 19.18 29.44
CA ILE A 130 -42.28 19.46 29.23
C ILE A 130 -42.45 20.96 29.34
N PRO A 131 -43.07 21.66 28.33
CA PRO A 131 -43.26 23.07 28.40
C PRO A 131 -44.15 23.39 29.62
N PRO A 132 -43.84 24.41 30.44
CA PRO A 132 -44.65 24.79 31.58
C PRO A 132 -46.05 25.22 31.11
N VAL A 133 -47.06 24.73 31.79
CA VAL A 133 -48.48 25.05 31.49
C VAL A 133 -48.78 26.48 31.94
#